data_43c53e560964f8f1dbcef9b9ecb05357
#
_entry.id   43c53e560964f8f1dbcef9b9ecb05357
#
_cell.length_a   1.000
_cell.length_b   1.000
_cell.length_c   1.000
_cell.angle_alpha   90.00
_cell.angle_beta   90.00
_cell.angle_gamma   90.00
#
_symmetry.space_group_name_H-M   'P 1'
#
loop_
_entity.id
_entity.type
_entity.pdbx_description
1 polymer ?
#
loop_
_entity_poly.entity_id
_entity_poly.type
_entity_poly.pdbx_seq_one_letter_code
_entity_poly.pdbx_strand_id
1 'polypeptide(L)'
;MKNLNFEKKNEFVIYQGSHGDKGAETADIILPGSAYTEQDGYFTNLEGKIQKAYKASYPPGEAKEDWQIINELAEVMNNRKLFNDKDELESSMINYLNLQKEKQNNVVDQSKDISSDDFHNETIDVNVKDYYFSNVIARSSKTMIECNNSKLNLKSTGTEE
;
A
#
# COMPACT_ATOMS: atom_id res chain seq x y z
N MET A 1 8.30 3.16 12.58
CA MET A 1 8.78 3.70 11.29
C MET A 1 9.42 5.05 11.56
N LYS A 2 10.71 5.25 11.20
CA LYS A 2 11.30 6.58 11.22
C LYS A 2 10.49 7.44 10.26
N ASN A 3 10.05 8.61 10.69
CA ASN A 3 9.46 9.61 9.79
C ASN A 3 10.50 9.88 8.70
N LEU A 4 10.29 9.33 7.51
CA LEU A 4 11.03 9.74 6.34
C LEU A 4 10.55 11.16 6.02
N ASN A 5 11.26 12.15 6.52
CA ASN A 5 11.12 13.51 6.03
C ASN A 5 11.73 13.53 4.63
N PHE A 6 10.90 13.38 3.63
CA PHE A 6 11.30 13.57 2.26
C PHE A 6 11.36 15.07 2.01
N GLU A 7 12.56 15.62 2.00
CA GLU A 7 12.81 17.00 1.56
C GLU A 7 13.15 16.96 0.07
N LYS A 8 12.20 17.35 -0.76
CA LYS A 8 12.38 17.49 -2.20
C LYS A 8 13.48 18.51 -2.50
N LYS A 9 14.47 18.12 -3.28
CA LYS A 9 15.54 19.01 -3.75
C LYS A 9 15.36 19.29 -5.24
N ASN A 10 15.90 18.40 -6.10
CA ASN A 10 15.86 18.52 -7.56
C ASN A 10 15.12 17.37 -8.24
N GLU A 11 14.50 16.50 -7.44
CA GLU A 11 13.77 15.33 -7.95
C GLU A 11 12.45 15.77 -8.57
N PHE A 12 12.09 15.16 -9.70
CA PHE A 12 10.77 15.24 -10.27
C PHE A 12 9.90 14.14 -9.62
N VAL A 13 8.86 14.54 -8.90
CA VAL A 13 8.04 13.66 -8.06
C VAL A 13 6.69 13.44 -8.70
N ILE A 14 6.35 12.19 -8.95
CA ILE A 14 5.02 11.76 -9.39
C ILE A 14 4.35 11.06 -8.21
N TYR A 15 3.17 11.52 -7.85
CA TYR A 15 2.31 10.86 -6.86
C TYR A 15 1.17 10.14 -7.56
N GLN A 16 0.99 8.85 -7.25
CA GLN A 16 -0.17 8.07 -7.68
C GLN A 16 -0.92 7.59 -6.45
N GLY A 17 -2.21 7.82 -6.39
CA GLY A 17 -3.02 7.36 -5.26
C GLY A 17 -4.47 7.82 -5.33
N SER A 18 -5.30 7.18 -4.51
CA SER A 18 -6.75 7.46 -4.43
C SER A 18 -7.09 8.63 -3.48
N HIS A 19 -6.19 8.98 -2.56
CA HIS A 19 -6.38 10.02 -1.56
C HIS A 19 -5.09 10.85 -1.44
N GLY A 20 -5.27 12.16 -1.40
CA GLY A 20 -4.13 13.06 -1.17
C GLY A 20 -3.63 13.00 0.27
N ASP A 21 -2.30 12.98 0.42
CA ASP A 21 -1.62 13.13 1.71
C ASP A 21 -0.31 13.91 1.50
N LYS A 22 0.61 13.82 2.46
CA LYS A 22 1.92 14.51 2.38
C LYS A 22 2.71 14.19 1.09
N GLY A 23 2.51 13.03 0.51
CA GLY A 23 3.13 12.67 -0.77
C GLY A 23 2.58 13.51 -1.92
N ALA A 24 1.26 13.73 -1.94
CA ALA A 24 0.62 14.58 -2.94
C ALA A 24 1.05 16.06 -2.81
N GLU A 25 1.25 16.56 -1.58
CA GLU A 25 1.71 17.94 -1.35
C GLU A 25 3.10 18.23 -1.94
N THR A 26 3.96 17.21 -2.06
CA THR A 26 5.32 17.35 -2.58
C THR A 26 5.46 16.99 -4.06
N ALA A 27 4.39 16.50 -4.67
CA ALA A 27 4.42 16.03 -6.06
C ALA A 27 4.41 17.17 -7.08
N ASP A 28 5.11 16.96 -8.20
CA ASP A 28 5.02 17.81 -9.39
C ASP A 28 3.82 17.43 -10.25
N ILE A 29 3.48 16.13 -10.27
CA ILE A 29 2.33 15.57 -10.98
C ILE A 29 1.59 14.63 -10.05
N ILE A 30 0.26 14.72 -10.06
CA ILE A 30 -0.64 13.80 -9.36
C ILE A 30 -1.40 13.00 -10.42
N LEU A 31 -1.29 11.68 -10.32
CA LEU A 31 -2.04 10.73 -11.15
C LEU A 31 -3.15 10.11 -10.28
N PRO A 32 -4.43 10.45 -10.53
CA PRO A 32 -5.52 9.96 -9.70
C PRO A 32 -5.75 8.46 -9.93
N GLY A 33 -5.43 7.67 -8.90
CA GLY A 33 -5.65 6.23 -8.86
C GLY A 33 -6.97 5.87 -8.20
N SER A 34 -7.51 4.70 -8.53
CA SER A 34 -8.71 4.15 -7.90
C SER A 34 -8.42 3.61 -6.49
N ALA A 35 -9.44 3.62 -5.64
CA ALA A 35 -9.36 2.91 -4.37
C ALA A 35 -9.48 1.38 -4.59
N TYR A 36 -9.09 0.59 -3.59
CA TYR A 36 -9.11 -0.87 -3.68
C TYR A 36 -10.52 -1.45 -3.93
N THR A 37 -11.58 -0.72 -3.60
CA THR A 37 -12.98 -1.08 -3.86
C THR A 37 -13.44 -0.69 -5.27
N GLU A 38 -12.66 0.08 -6.00
CA GLU A 38 -12.99 0.65 -7.31
C GLU A 38 -12.20 -0.03 -8.44
N GLN A 39 -11.39 -1.03 -8.11
CA GLN A 39 -10.63 -1.82 -9.07
C GLN A 39 -10.67 -3.30 -8.72
N ASP A 40 -10.56 -4.15 -9.75
CA ASP A 40 -10.30 -5.57 -9.53
C ASP A 40 -8.82 -5.77 -9.24
N GLY A 41 -8.51 -6.65 -8.28
CA GLY A 41 -7.13 -6.91 -7.92
C GLY A 41 -6.94 -8.27 -7.26
N TYR A 42 -5.68 -8.63 -7.06
CA TYR A 42 -5.30 -9.83 -6.33
C TYR A 42 -4.63 -9.42 -5.03
N PHE A 43 -5.08 -10.01 -3.95
CA PHE A 43 -4.58 -9.75 -2.60
C PHE A 43 -4.04 -11.03 -1.99
N THR A 44 -2.92 -10.91 -1.31
CA THR A 44 -2.33 -12.04 -0.58
C THR A 44 -2.55 -11.82 0.91
N ASN A 45 -3.16 -12.82 1.58
CA ASN A 45 -3.36 -12.78 3.02
C ASN A 45 -2.06 -13.15 3.77
N LEU A 46 -2.10 -13.11 5.11
CA LEU A 46 -0.95 -13.44 5.96
C LEU A 46 -0.45 -14.89 5.81
N GLU A 47 -1.31 -15.80 5.37
CA GLU A 47 -0.96 -17.20 5.08
C GLU A 47 -0.34 -17.38 3.69
N GLY A 48 -0.19 -16.31 2.91
CA GLY A 48 0.31 -16.39 1.54
C GLY A 48 -0.74 -16.79 0.51
N LYS A 49 -2.01 -16.90 0.89
CA LYS A 49 -3.09 -17.26 -0.04
C LYS A 49 -3.48 -16.07 -0.90
N ILE A 50 -3.40 -16.23 -2.22
CA ILE A 50 -3.79 -15.25 -3.21
C ILE A 50 -5.28 -15.38 -3.50
N GLN A 51 -6.00 -14.25 -3.41
CA GLN A 51 -7.44 -14.17 -3.64
C GLN A 51 -7.74 -13.01 -4.59
N LYS A 52 -8.66 -13.23 -5.52
CA LYS A 52 -9.16 -12.17 -6.41
C LYS A 52 -10.27 -11.41 -5.68
N ALA A 53 -10.16 -10.10 -5.64
CA ALA A 53 -11.21 -9.19 -5.23
C ALA A 53 -11.77 -8.49 -6.46
N TYR A 54 -13.09 -8.37 -6.49
CA TYR A 54 -13.81 -7.68 -7.57
C TYR A 54 -14.18 -6.28 -7.11
N LYS A 55 -14.16 -5.34 -8.03
CA LYS A 55 -14.58 -3.97 -7.74
C LYS A 55 -16.06 -3.93 -7.32
N ALA A 56 -16.34 -3.12 -6.32
CA ALA A 56 -17.69 -2.87 -5.81
C ALA A 56 -18.28 -1.57 -6.36
N SER A 57 -17.43 -0.67 -6.86
CA SER A 57 -17.81 0.64 -7.40
C SER A 57 -16.89 1.01 -8.56
N TYR A 58 -17.17 2.13 -9.18
CA TYR A 58 -16.33 2.70 -10.24
C TYR A 58 -15.49 3.86 -9.69
N PRO A 59 -14.26 4.05 -10.21
CA PRO A 59 -13.45 5.21 -9.84
C PRO A 59 -14.18 6.52 -10.10
N PRO A 60 -14.08 7.51 -9.21
CA PRO A 60 -14.72 8.80 -9.40
C PRO A 60 -13.92 9.69 -10.36
N GLY A 61 -14.64 10.51 -11.13
CA GLY A 61 -14.04 11.53 -11.99
C GLY A 61 -13.05 10.94 -13.02
N GLU A 62 -11.82 11.42 -12.99
CA GLU A 62 -10.74 10.98 -13.89
C GLU A 62 -9.86 9.87 -13.30
N ALA A 63 -10.20 9.37 -12.12
CA ALA A 63 -9.42 8.29 -11.50
C ALA A 63 -9.49 7.00 -12.32
N LYS A 64 -8.35 6.33 -12.45
CA LYS A 64 -8.19 5.10 -13.23
C LYS A 64 -7.64 3.97 -12.36
N GLU A 65 -7.81 2.73 -12.81
CA GLU A 65 -7.15 1.58 -12.19
C GLU A 65 -5.62 1.72 -12.34
N ASP A 66 -4.87 1.35 -11.31
CA ASP A 66 -3.42 1.56 -11.26
C ASP A 66 -2.66 1.03 -12.47
N TRP A 67 -3.06 -0.13 -12.99
CA TRP A 67 -2.45 -0.72 -14.17
C TRP A 67 -2.64 0.12 -15.44
N GLN A 68 -3.79 0.80 -15.57
CA GLN A 68 -4.08 1.68 -16.70
C GLN A 68 -3.16 2.90 -16.66
N ILE A 69 -3.00 3.50 -15.49
CA ILE A 69 -2.10 4.65 -15.28
C ILE A 69 -0.68 4.28 -15.68
N ILE A 70 -0.18 3.13 -15.21
CA ILE A 70 1.17 2.67 -15.51
C ILE A 70 1.32 2.35 -17.01
N ASN A 71 0.31 1.77 -17.61
CA ASN A 71 0.30 1.43 -19.03
C ASN A 71 0.33 2.67 -19.92
N GLU A 72 -0.47 3.68 -19.58
CA GLU A 72 -0.48 4.97 -20.28
C GLU A 72 0.84 5.73 -20.10
N LEU A 73 1.41 5.71 -18.88
CA LEU A 73 2.71 6.30 -18.61
C LEU A 73 3.81 5.63 -19.45
N ALA A 74 3.80 4.32 -19.55
CA ALA A 74 4.74 3.58 -20.40
C ALA A 74 4.56 3.91 -21.89
N GLU A 75 3.33 4.09 -22.35
CA GLU A 75 3.05 4.51 -23.71
C GLU A 75 3.61 5.90 -24.02
N VAL A 76 3.44 6.85 -23.11
CA VAL A 76 4.01 8.20 -23.22
C VAL A 76 5.53 8.19 -23.24
N MET A 77 6.15 7.40 -22.37
CA MET A 77 7.62 7.38 -22.22
C MET A 77 8.33 6.59 -23.31
N ASN A 78 7.75 5.49 -23.75
CA ASN A 78 8.42 4.50 -24.61
C ASN A 78 7.71 4.27 -25.95
N ASN A 79 6.64 5.00 -26.24
CA ASN A 79 5.74 4.80 -27.38
C ASN A 79 5.21 3.35 -27.51
N ARG A 80 5.07 2.66 -26.37
CA ARG A 80 4.62 1.28 -26.32
C ARG A 80 3.84 1.00 -25.05
N LYS A 81 2.67 0.40 -25.20
CA LYS A 81 1.92 -0.18 -24.07
C LYS A 81 2.64 -1.41 -23.51
N LEU A 82 2.55 -1.61 -22.20
CA LEU A 82 3.06 -2.81 -21.55
C LEU A 82 2.12 -4.00 -21.78
N PHE A 83 0.81 -3.74 -21.71
CA PHE A 83 -0.25 -4.74 -21.91
C PHE A 83 -1.36 -4.15 -22.77
N ASN A 84 -1.94 -4.97 -23.62
CA ASN A 84 -3.04 -4.55 -24.48
C ASN A 84 -4.36 -4.48 -23.72
N ASP A 85 -4.55 -5.40 -22.78
CA ASP A 85 -5.75 -5.51 -21.96
C ASP A 85 -5.41 -6.10 -20.57
N LYS A 86 -6.45 -6.22 -19.74
CA LYS A 86 -6.34 -6.74 -18.37
C LYS A 86 -6.08 -8.24 -18.33
N ASP A 87 -6.57 -8.98 -19.31
CA ASP A 87 -6.39 -10.44 -19.36
C ASP A 87 -4.94 -10.79 -19.67
N GLU A 88 -4.27 -10.02 -20.51
CA GLU A 88 -2.83 -10.15 -20.76
C GLU A 88 -2.01 -9.85 -19.50
N LEU A 89 -2.37 -8.79 -18.77
CA LEU A 89 -1.74 -8.46 -17.48
C LEU A 89 -1.93 -9.59 -16.47
N GLU A 90 -3.17 -10.09 -16.30
CA GLU A 90 -3.47 -11.18 -15.35
C GLU A 90 -2.71 -12.47 -15.71
N SER A 91 -2.66 -12.82 -16.97
CA SER A 91 -1.91 -13.98 -17.48
C SER A 91 -0.42 -13.85 -17.19
N SER A 92 0.15 -12.69 -17.43
CA SER A 92 1.56 -12.40 -17.17
C SER A 92 1.88 -12.46 -15.67
N MET A 93 0.98 -11.92 -14.83
CA MET A 93 1.12 -11.99 -13.38
C MET A 93 1.07 -13.42 -12.86
N ILE A 94 0.11 -14.24 -13.32
CA ILE A 94 -0.02 -15.65 -12.92
C ILE A 94 1.23 -16.44 -13.31
N ASN A 95 1.73 -16.24 -14.53
CA ASN A 95 2.96 -16.88 -15.00
C ASN A 95 4.15 -16.50 -14.11
N TYR A 96 4.29 -15.21 -13.77
CA TYR A 96 5.35 -14.75 -12.88
C TYR A 96 5.26 -15.38 -11.49
N LEU A 97 4.07 -15.44 -10.91
CA LEU A 97 3.83 -16.04 -9.59
C LEU A 97 4.12 -17.55 -9.58
N ASN A 98 3.77 -18.29 -10.64
CA ASN A 98 4.07 -19.71 -10.76
C ASN A 98 5.59 -19.94 -10.86
N LEU A 99 6.31 -19.14 -11.64
CA LEU A 99 7.77 -19.20 -11.72
C LEU A 99 8.44 -18.90 -10.36
N GLN A 100 7.87 -18.00 -9.55
CA GLN A 100 8.39 -17.73 -8.21
C GLN A 100 8.14 -18.90 -7.25
N LYS A 101 6.96 -19.52 -7.31
CA LYS A 101 6.66 -20.73 -6.51
C LYS A 101 7.60 -21.88 -6.84
N GLU A 102 7.88 -22.14 -8.12
CA GLU A 102 8.82 -23.17 -8.54
C GLU A 102 10.23 -22.88 -8.01
N LYS A 103 10.67 -21.62 -8.02
CA LYS A 103 11.97 -21.23 -7.45
C LYS A 103 12.02 -21.43 -5.94
N GLN A 104 10.95 -21.09 -5.22
CA GLN A 104 10.87 -21.28 -3.76
C GLN A 104 10.86 -22.75 -3.37
N ASN A 105 10.17 -23.61 -4.12
CA ASN A 105 10.17 -25.06 -3.89
C ASN A 105 11.54 -25.71 -4.14
N ASN A 106 12.41 -25.07 -4.91
CA ASN A 106 13.78 -25.53 -5.15
C ASN A 106 14.78 -24.97 -4.13
N VAL A 107 14.40 -24.02 -3.31
CA VAL A 107 15.16 -23.62 -2.14
C VAL A 107 14.87 -24.65 -1.06
N VAL A 108 15.79 -25.59 -0.88
CA VAL A 108 15.79 -26.53 0.25
C VAL A 108 15.53 -25.70 1.51
N ASP A 109 14.46 -26.05 2.21
CA ASP A 109 14.10 -25.45 3.49
C ASP A 109 15.29 -25.62 4.44
N GLN A 110 16.15 -24.61 4.47
CA GLN A 110 17.13 -24.47 5.53
C GLN A 110 16.35 -23.92 6.72
N SER A 111 15.47 -24.76 7.29
CA SER A 111 15.00 -24.55 8.65
C SER A 111 16.26 -24.50 9.51
N LYS A 112 16.74 -23.30 9.80
CA LYS A 112 17.71 -23.13 10.85
C LYS A 112 17.06 -23.73 12.10
N ASP A 113 17.68 -24.72 12.67
CA ASP A 113 17.32 -25.17 14.01
C ASP A 113 17.35 -23.94 14.89
N ILE A 114 16.16 -23.44 15.24
CA ILE A 114 16.01 -22.31 16.15
C ILE A 114 16.44 -22.87 17.52
N SER A 115 17.61 -22.47 17.98
CA SER A 115 18.07 -22.87 19.31
C SER A 115 17.23 -22.15 20.36
N SER A 116 17.08 -22.74 21.54
CA SER A 116 16.37 -22.12 22.65
C SER A 116 16.99 -20.77 23.06
N ASP A 117 18.23 -20.53 22.69
CA ASP A 117 18.98 -19.30 22.98
C ASP A 117 18.58 -18.14 22.05
N ASP A 118 17.85 -18.42 20.98
CA ASP A 118 17.29 -17.40 20.07
C ASP A 118 15.99 -16.76 20.61
N PHE A 119 15.45 -17.28 21.72
CA PHE A 119 14.26 -16.71 22.38
C PHE A 119 14.67 -15.75 23.49
N HIS A 120 14.50 -14.46 23.23
CA HIS A 120 14.65 -13.44 24.27
C HIS A 120 13.36 -13.31 25.07
N ASN A 121 13.47 -13.35 26.40
CA ASN A 121 12.36 -13.17 27.34
C ASN A 121 12.05 -11.68 27.56
N GLU A 122 12.24 -10.87 26.52
CA GLU A 122 11.97 -9.45 26.57
C GLU A 122 10.50 -9.17 26.23
N THR A 123 9.89 -8.26 26.98
CA THR A 123 8.54 -7.78 26.71
C THR A 123 8.55 -7.00 25.40
N ILE A 124 7.77 -7.45 24.42
CA ILE A 124 7.58 -6.70 23.17
C ILE A 124 6.68 -5.52 23.50
N ASP A 125 7.24 -4.31 23.56
CA ASP A 125 6.47 -3.08 23.73
C ASP A 125 5.84 -2.70 22.36
N VAL A 126 4.56 -3.02 22.20
CA VAL A 126 3.78 -2.69 21.01
C VAL A 126 3.24 -1.27 21.15
N ASN A 127 4.04 -0.30 20.78
CA ASN A 127 3.59 1.10 20.74
C ASN A 127 2.98 1.40 19.36
N VAL A 128 1.67 1.29 19.24
CA VAL A 128 0.92 1.70 18.04
C VAL A 128 0.78 3.22 18.06
N LYS A 129 1.77 3.90 17.49
CA LYS A 129 1.68 5.33 17.23
C LYS A 129 0.64 5.56 16.11
N ASP A 130 -0.16 6.59 16.25
CA ASP A 130 -1.12 7.02 15.22
C ASP A 130 -2.17 5.96 14.83
N TYR A 131 -2.78 5.29 15.81
CA TYR A 131 -3.84 4.31 15.59
C TYR A 131 -4.94 4.83 14.65
N TYR A 132 -5.34 6.10 14.78
CA TYR A 132 -6.37 6.73 13.97
C TYR A 132 -5.92 7.03 12.53
N PHE A 133 -4.62 7.02 12.24
CA PHE A 133 -4.03 7.39 10.95
C PHE A 133 -3.23 6.25 10.31
N SER A 134 -3.64 5.01 10.55
CA SER A 134 -2.93 3.81 10.10
C SER A 134 -2.84 3.65 8.59
N ASN A 135 -3.76 4.24 7.83
CA ASN A 135 -3.79 4.19 6.37
C ASN A 135 -4.22 5.53 5.76
N VAL A 136 -4.09 5.66 4.44
CA VAL A 136 -4.39 6.90 3.72
C VAL A 136 -5.87 7.30 3.81
N ILE A 137 -6.79 6.36 3.81
CA ILE A 137 -8.23 6.62 3.92
C ILE A 137 -8.56 7.18 5.31
N ALA A 138 -8.02 6.56 6.37
CA ALA A 138 -8.19 7.03 7.73
C ALA A 138 -7.63 8.45 7.92
N ARG A 139 -6.46 8.74 7.35
CA ARG A 139 -5.86 10.10 7.39
C ARG A 139 -6.70 11.16 6.68
N SER A 140 -7.44 10.79 5.64
CA SER A 140 -8.32 11.68 4.88
C SER A 140 -9.71 11.83 5.50
N SER A 141 -10.05 11.04 6.53
CA SER A 141 -11.35 11.04 7.18
C SER A 141 -11.45 12.14 8.25
N LYS A 142 -12.42 13.04 8.10
CA LYS A 142 -12.72 14.08 9.11
C LYS A 142 -13.06 13.46 10.47
N THR A 143 -13.85 12.39 10.49
CA THR A 143 -14.24 11.70 11.72
C THR A 143 -13.02 11.13 12.45
N MET A 144 -12.06 10.53 11.73
CA MET A 144 -10.84 10.01 12.36
C MET A 144 -9.96 11.13 12.92
N ILE A 145 -9.91 12.27 12.25
CA ILE A 145 -9.21 13.47 12.75
C ILE A 145 -9.87 13.99 14.03
N GLU A 146 -11.21 14.07 14.08
CA GLU A 146 -11.96 14.48 15.26
C GLU A 146 -11.76 13.51 16.43
N CYS A 147 -11.78 12.21 16.19
CA CYS A 147 -11.50 11.19 17.22
C CYS A 147 -10.10 11.34 17.80
N ASN A 148 -9.08 11.54 16.95
CA ASN A 148 -7.72 11.75 17.39
C ASN A 148 -7.56 13.02 18.23
N ASN A 149 -8.18 14.12 17.82
CA ASN A 149 -8.16 15.38 18.54
C ASN A 149 -8.86 15.28 19.90
N SER A 150 -10.00 14.58 19.96
CA SER A 150 -10.71 14.33 21.21
C SER A 150 -9.87 13.54 22.20
N LYS A 151 -9.15 12.51 21.73
CA LYS A 151 -8.22 11.74 22.59
C LYS A 151 -7.07 12.60 23.10
N LEU A 152 -6.49 13.47 22.29
CA LEU A 152 -5.42 14.37 22.70
C LEU A 152 -5.92 15.36 23.76
N ASN A 153 -7.14 15.88 23.61
CA ASN A 153 -7.76 16.78 24.59
C ASN A 153 -8.03 16.10 25.92
N LEU A 154 -8.49 14.84 25.92
CA LEU A 154 -8.67 14.06 27.15
C LEU A 154 -7.33 13.86 27.89
N LYS A 155 -6.25 13.56 27.19
CA LYS A 155 -4.92 13.46 27.80
C LYS A 155 -4.44 14.77 28.41
N SER A 156 -4.76 15.89 27.77
CA SER A 156 -4.37 17.22 28.31
C SER A 156 -5.15 17.63 29.54
N THR A 157 -6.35 17.07 29.74
CA THR A 157 -7.22 17.36 30.91
C THR A 157 -7.00 16.42 32.08
N GLY A 158 -6.13 15.40 31.94
CA GLY A 158 -5.79 14.46 33.04
C GLY A 158 -6.95 13.52 33.41
N THR A 159 -7.92 13.32 32.53
CA THR A 159 -9.11 12.49 32.78
C THR A 159 -8.97 11.04 32.28
N GLU A 160 -7.77 10.56 32.02
CA GLU A 160 -7.48 9.15 31.82
C GLU A 160 -7.16 8.51 33.18
N GLU A 161 -8.05 7.66 33.70
CA GLU A 161 -7.75 6.65 34.72
C GLU A 161 -7.13 5.41 34.05
#